data_8f6de00501eadc6366dbf15b228c4061
#
_entry.id   8f6de00501eadc6366dbf15b228c4061
#
_cell.length_a   1.000
_cell.length_b   1.000
_cell.length_c   1.000
_cell.angle_alpha   90.00
_cell.angle_beta   90.00
_cell.angle_gamma   90.00
#
_symmetry.space_group_name_H-M   'P 1'
#
loop_
_entity.id
_entity.type
_entity.pdbx_description
1 polymer ?
#
loop_
_entity_poly.entity_id
_entity_poly.type
_entity_poly.pdbx_seq_one_letter_code
_entity_poly.pdbx_strand_id
1 'polypeptide(L)'
;MPTIREKVSGAYKADAHPGLWLDVAMPDCAAKEGAKAEHIESIASKPLGARLKERYTFAYKARLRALESFHGMVADGKTLLYEVKFDGRLVVDLGAESVIETNCAKIKTYGLPYLPGSSLKGMASHFAAKNLIGEKWNCQFKSDGELINQGESHRILFGAHTDAPDDEQMAGCVVFHDAWWIPSSNSPYRLDIMTPHHGNYNLEGKEWPADWEQPVPVPFLTVVGTFLVALSGPPAWVAEAAKILKFALEQEGLGAKTQVGYGRISPKGGWKEKESRANQQVEMFQRKLREDEAALVNDAWKACKDGKLIGDYKPQKFEEYLPLHQKYPSWETGKELSQQTNIGSEILKKLWRWSQGKPLEEPKVVQLPAFQPVVEDLKSFAALKSKAVSADEDVSILNNIPSDAEEFFSALAKSNGFTRRALAAKALELVKSNNEFKKKLKDSKMDLYSIREAREV
;
A
#
# COMPACT_ATOMS: atom_id res chain seq x y z
N MET A 1 6.75 45.46 23.77
CA MET A 1 7.03 44.04 24.20
C MET A 1 7.69 43.34 23.04
N PRO A 2 8.81 42.61 23.22
CA PRO A 2 9.42 41.88 22.13
C PRO A 2 8.42 40.87 21.58
N THR A 3 8.36 40.75 20.25
CA THR A 3 7.53 39.78 19.55
C THR A 3 7.93 38.34 19.89
N ILE A 4 7.07 37.37 19.66
CA ILE A 4 7.43 35.93 19.85
C ILE A 4 8.67 35.60 19.02
N ARG A 5 8.81 36.16 17.82
CA ARG A 5 9.99 36.03 16.97
C ARG A 5 11.28 36.51 17.65
N GLU A 6 11.29 37.68 18.24
CA GLU A 6 12.46 38.21 18.95
C GLU A 6 12.83 37.40 20.19
N LYS A 7 11.83 36.77 20.86
CA LYS A 7 12.09 35.89 22.00
C LYS A 7 12.64 34.51 21.61
N VAL A 8 12.35 34.04 20.41
CA VAL A 8 12.75 32.73 19.88
C VAL A 8 13.99 32.84 18.99
N SER A 9 14.34 34.04 18.49
CA SER A 9 15.47 34.34 17.60
C SER A 9 16.85 34.22 18.27
N GLY A 10 17.13 33.12 18.91
CA GLY A 10 18.46 32.71 19.33
C GLY A 10 19.10 31.77 18.29
N ALA A 11 20.34 31.35 18.54
CA ALA A 11 20.94 30.31 17.72
C ALA A 11 20.13 28.99 17.80
N TYR A 12 19.90 28.35 16.66
CA TYR A 12 19.23 27.05 16.62
C TYR A 12 19.89 26.06 17.57
N LYS A 13 19.11 25.48 18.44
CA LYS A 13 19.56 24.41 19.37
C LYS A 13 19.23 23.04 18.77
N ALA A 14 20.16 22.11 18.85
CA ALA A 14 20.00 20.79 18.24
C ALA A 14 18.74 20.01 18.70
N ASP A 15 18.29 20.27 19.95
CA ASP A 15 17.04 19.68 20.49
C ASP A 15 15.78 20.51 20.17
N ALA A 16 15.89 21.65 19.47
CA ALA A 16 14.73 22.41 19.04
C ALA A 16 13.99 21.69 17.92
N HIS A 17 12.69 21.94 17.84
CA HIS A 17 11.84 21.37 16.81
C HIS A 17 12.14 22.03 15.44
N PRO A 18 12.70 21.31 14.44
CA PRO A 18 13.16 21.91 13.19
C PRO A 18 12.04 22.63 12.41
N GLY A 19 10.83 22.05 12.38
CA GLY A 19 9.71 22.68 11.70
C GLY A 19 9.26 23.99 12.33
N LEU A 20 9.18 24.07 13.66
CA LEU A 20 8.85 25.32 14.35
C LEU A 20 9.97 26.35 14.17
N TRP A 21 11.22 25.92 14.15
CA TRP A 21 12.34 26.80 13.85
C TRP A 21 12.21 27.43 12.46
N LEU A 22 11.94 26.60 11.44
CA LEU A 22 11.77 27.08 10.06
C LEU A 22 10.58 28.02 9.93
N ASP A 23 9.44 27.67 10.54
CA ASP A 23 8.19 28.36 10.27
C ASP A 23 7.94 29.57 11.20
N VAL A 24 8.51 29.56 12.42
CA VAL A 24 8.21 30.58 13.46
C VAL A 24 9.42 31.45 13.79
N ALA A 25 10.63 30.88 13.78
CA ALA A 25 11.83 31.59 14.20
C ALA A 25 12.58 32.26 13.04
N MET A 26 11.99 32.35 11.85
CA MET A 26 12.56 33.02 10.70
C MET A 26 12.87 34.48 11.02
N PRO A 27 14.13 34.93 10.89
CA PRO A 27 14.48 36.34 11.09
C PRO A 27 13.84 37.22 10.01
N ASP A 28 13.82 38.52 10.26
CA ASP A 28 13.41 39.48 9.24
C ASP A 28 14.44 39.49 8.10
N CYS A 29 14.06 38.89 6.97
CA CYS A 29 14.94 38.81 5.80
C CYS A 29 15.16 40.12 5.11
N ALA A 30 14.29 41.13 5.33
CA ALA A 30 14.48 42.47 4.80
C ALA A 30 15.58 43.25 5.55
N ALA A 31 15.88 42.84 6.79
CA ALA A 31 16.86 43.49 7.62
C ALA A 31 18.31 43.05 7.34
N LYS A 32 18.51 41.85 6.74
CA LYS A 32 19.85 41.31 6.49
C LYS A 32 19.86 40.42 5.25
N GLU A 33 20.67 40.80 4.26
CA GLU A 33 20.94 39.94 3.10
C GLU A 33 21.53 38.59 3.54
N GLY A 34 21.07 37.51 2.93
CA GLY A 34 21.51 36.15 3.26
C GLY A 34 20.89 35.54 4.54
N ALA A 35 20.05 36.28 5.29
CA ALA A 35 19.44 35.77 6.53
C ALA A 35 18.63 34.47 6.34
N LYS A 36 17.96 34.32 5.21
CA LYS A 36 17.22 33.08 4.85
C LYS A 36 18.17 31.90 4.68
N ALA A 37 19.29 32.05 3.99
CA ALA A 37 20.28 31.02 3.81
C ALA A 37 20.89 30.57 5.16
N GLU A 38 21.30 31.55 5.99
CA GLU A 38 21.83 31.27 7.32
C GLU A 38 20.81 30.55 8.21
N HIS A 39 19.53 30.91 8.11
CA HIS A 39 18.44 30.27 8.87
C HIS A 39 18.26 28.81 8.46
N ILE A 40 18.23 28.52 7.17
CA ILE A 40 18.13 27.15 6.64
C ILE A 40 19.38 26.35 6.98
N GLU A 41 20.58 26.94 6.79
CA GLU A 41 21.87 26.30 7.10
C GLU A 41 21.98 25.94 8.58
N SER A 42 21.40 26.74 9.47
CA SER A 42 21.40 26.46 10.92
C SER A 42 20.80 25.10 11.29
N ILE A 43 19.85 24.60 10.49
CA ILE A 43 19.26 23.26 10.66
C ILE A 43 20.04 22.21 9.87
N ALA A 44 20.46 22.56 8.66
CA ALA A 44 21.11 21.64 7.75
C ALA A 44 22.50 21.20 8.24
N SER A 45 23.24 22.10 8.89
CA SER A 45 24.62 21.87 9.37
C SER A 45 24.70 21.12 10.70
N LYS A 46 23.64 21.12 11.51
CA LYS A 46 23.67 20.54 12.85
C LYS A 46 23.08 19.13 12.88
N PRO A 47 23.69 18.21 13.62
CA PRO A 47 23.08 16.91 13.89
C PRO A 47 21.76 17.07 14.70
N LEU A 48 20.90 16.10 14.62
CA LEU A 48 19.70 16.07 15.47
C LEU A 48 20.12 15.93 16.93
N GLY A 49 19.52 16.74 17.81
CA GLY A 49 19.73 16.63 19.24
C GLY A 49 19.24 15.29 19.80
N ALA A 50 19.87 14.85 20.87
CA ALA A 50 19.64 13.54 21.46
C ALA A 50 18.15 13.33 21.85
N ARG A 51 17.55 14.35 22.47
CA ARG A 51 16.14 14.29 22.92
C ARG A 51 15.16 14.23 21.75
N LEU A 52 15.37 15.04 20.69
CA LEU A 52 14.52 14.99 19.50
C LEU A 52 14.66 13.63 18.79
N LYS A 53 15.90 13.16 18.62
CA LYS A 53 16.21 11.87 18.01
C LYS A 53 15.55 10.70 18.77
N GLU A 54 15.62 10.71 20.11
CA GLU A 54 15.00 9.68 20.95
C GLU A 54 13.47 9.64 20.76
N ARG A 55 12.82 10.81 20.89
CA ARG A 55 11.36 10.94 20.71
C ARG A 55 10.91 10.50 19.33
N TYR A 56 11.62 10.93 18.31
CA TYR A 56 11.28 10.52 16.93
C TYR A 56 11.54 9.03 16.71
N THR A 57 12.63 8.49 17.24
CA THR A 57 12.93 7.05 17.15
C THR A 57 11.86 6.21 17.81
N PHE A 58 11.33 6.65 18.96
CA PHE A 58 10.20 5.99 19.61
C PHE A 58 8.95 5.99 18.72
N ALA A 59 8.58 7.14 18.16
CA ALA A 59 7.45 7.27 17.26
C ALA A 59 7.63 6.46 15.96
N TYR A 60 8.83 6.49 15.37
CA TYR A 60 9.18 5.67 14.23
C TYR A 60 9.01 4.17 14.51
N LYS A 61 9.48 3.69 15.65
CA LYS A 61 9.30 2.29 16.06
C LYS A 61 7.82 1.93 16.29
N ALA A 62 7.03 2.85 16.82
CA ALA A 62 5.59 2.66 16.98
C ALA A 62 4.90 2.60 15.62
N ARG A 63 5.25 3.51 14.70
CA ARG A 63 4.75 3.51 13.30
C ARG A 63 5.13 2.22 12.58
N LEU A 64 6.38 1.76 12.72
CA LEU A 64 6.84 0.51 12.11
C LEU A 64 6.00 -0.68 12.58
N ARG A 65 5.76 -0.80 13.90
CA ARG A 65 4.90 -1.87 14.46
C ARG A 65 3.48 -1.81 13.94
N ALA A 66 2.91 -0.59 13.84
CA ALA A 66 1.57 -0.41 13.29
C ALA A 66 1.48 -0.85 11.82
N LEU A 67 2.51 -0.55 11.01
CA LEU A 67 2.60 -0.98 9.62
C LEU A 67 2.80 -2.49 9.49
N GLU A 68 3.61 -3.10 10.34
CA GLU A 68 3.84 -4.56 10.36
C GLU A 68 2.56 -5.34 10.69
N SER A 69 1.67 -4.76 11.50
CA SER A 69 0.38 -5.37 11.86
C SER A 69 -0.78 -4.98 10.94
N PHE A 70 -0.55 -4.09 9.98
CA PHE A 70 -1.59 -3.64 9.06
C PHE A 70 -1.68 -4.57 7.84
N HIS A 71 -2.83 -5.13 7.62
CA HIS A 71 -3.08 -6.08 6.52
C HIS A 71 -3.84 -5.47 5.34
N GLY A 72 -4.09 -4.16 5.35
CA GLY A 72 -4.92 -3.51 4.36
C GLY A 72 -6.42 -3.70 4.64
N MET A 73 -7.24 -3.45 3.63
CA MET A 73 -8.71 -3.53 3.75
C MET A 73 -9.27 -4.92 3.38
N VAL A 74 -8.40 -5.92 3.21
CA VAL A 74 -8.78 -7.29 2.80
C VAL A 74 -8.26 -8.32 3.81
N ALA A 75 -9.02 -9.39 4.02
CA ALA A 75 -8.72 -10.40 5.04
C ALA A 75 -7.34 -11.04 4.89
N ASP A 76 -6.91 -11.31 3.65
CA ASP A 76 -5.62 -11.91 3.32
C ASP A 76 -4.58 -10.85 2.86
N GLY A 77 -4.78 -9.61 3.26
CA GLY A 77 -3.89 -8.52 2.90
C GLY A 77 -2.50 -8.65 3.51
N LYS A 78 -1.51 -8.07 2.84
CA LYS A 78 -0.13 -8.03 3.28
C LYS A 78 0.42 -6.61 3.24
N THR A 79 1.27 -6.26 4.20
CA THR A 79 2.09 -5.05 4.12
C THR A 79 3.51 -5.42 3.78
N LEU A 80 4.03 -4.85 2.69
CA LEU A 80 5.43 -4.92 2.33
C LEU A 80 6.13 -3.64 2.75
N LEU A 81 7.31 -3.79 3.34
CA LEU A 81 8.13 -2.70 3.85
C LEU A 81 9.43 -2.62 3.08
N TYR A 82 9.82 -1.40 2.72
CA TYR A 82 11.06 -1.15 1.99
C TYR A 82 11.85 -0.01 2.62
N GLU A 83 13.15 -0.19 2.72
CA GLU A 83 14.10 0.88 3.01
C GLU A 83 14.57 1.47 1.69
N VAL A 84 14.15 2.71 1.41
CA VAL A 84 14.41 3.40 0.15
C VAL A 84 15.41 4.52 0.39
N LYS A 85 16.61 4.38 -0.16
CA LYS A 85 17.68 5.36 -0.08
C LYS A 85 17.76 6.15 -1.37
N PHE A 86 17.62 7.46 -1.26
CA PHE A 86 17.78 8.37 -2.39
C PHE A 86 19.25 8.66 -2.67
N ASP A 87 19.60 8.75 -3.96
CA ASP A 87 20.92 9.15 -4.43
C ASP A 87 21.01 10.66 -4.45
N GLY A 88 21.70 11.24 -3.48
CA GLY A 88 21.79 12.68 -3.38
C GLY A 88 20.59 13.29 -2.64
N ARG A 89 20.04 14.36 -3.23
CA ARG A 89 19.04 15.22 -2.58
C ARG A 89 17.63 14.94 -3.09
N LEU A 90 16.67 15.22 -2.24
CA LEU A 90 15.23 15.07 -2.51
C LEU A 90 14.52 16.35 -2.08
N VAL A 91 13.55 16.80 -2.87
CA VAL A 91 12.69 17.94 -2.55
C VAL A 91 11.24 17.54 -2.78
N VAL A 92 10.46 17.52 -1.71
CA VAL A 92 9.02 17.25 -1.77
C VAL A 92 8.29 18.46 -1.22
N ASP A 93 7.23 18.86 -1.91
CA ASP A 93 6.35 19.96 -1.49
C ASP A 93 7.00 21.36 -1.62
N LEU A 94 7.94 21.54 -2.58
CA LEU A 94 8.71 22.78 -2.77
C LEU A 94 7.81 24.00 -3.01
N GLY A 95 6.73 23.84 -3.76
CA GLY A 95 5.83 24.94 -4.15
C GLY A 95 4.69 25.21 -3.17
N ALA A 96 4.60 24.49 -2.04
CA ALA A 96 3.58 24.79 -1.05
C ALA A 96 3.92 26.08 -0.27
N GLU A 97 2.88 26.77 0.19
CA GLU A 97 3.05 28.01 0.97
C GLU A 97 3.90 27.79 2.22
N SER A 98 4.87 28.64 2.42
CA SER A 98 5.80 28.61 3.54
C SER A 98 6.33 30.01 3.87
N VAL A 99 6.62 30.25 5.13
CA VAL A 99 7.24 31.50 5.59
C VAL A 99 8.61 31.75 4.94
N ILE A 100 9.29 30.66 4.56
CA ILE A 100 10.59 30.74 3.87
C ILE A 100 10.44 30.69 2.34
N GLU A 101 9.23 30.92 1.78
CA GLU A 101 8.89 30.89 0.34
C GLU A 101 9.05 29.52 -0.32
N THR A 102 9.87 28.66 0.22
CA THR A 102 10.10 27.29 -0.23
C THR A 102 9.73 26.32 0.87
N ASN A 103 8.96 25.30 0.57
CA ASN A 103 8.54 24.33 1.58
C ASN A 103 9.33 23.01 1.45
N CYS A 104 9.20 22.19 2.50
CA CYS A 104 9.65 20.82 2.54
C CYS A 104 8.64 20.01 3.35
N ALA A 105 8.13 18.91 2.80
CA ALA A 105 7.19 18.05 3.49
C ALA A 105 7.79 17.52 4.80
N LYS A 106 7.15 17.85 5.91
CA LYS A 106 7.63 17.52 7.26
C LYS A 106 6.48 17.08 8.17
N ILE A 107 6.74 16.09 9.00
CA ILE A 107 5.81 15.65 10.04
C ILE A 107 5.70 16.77 11.07
N LYS A 108 4.54 17.41 11.15
CA LYS A 108 4.33 18.59 12.01
C LYS A 108 4.73 18.37 13.46
N THR A 109 4.54 17.16 14.00
CA THR A 109 4.85 16.84 15.41
C THR A 109 6.35 16.79 15.71
N TYR A 110 7.18 16.46 14.73
CA TYR A 110 8.63 16.26 14.94
C TYR A 110 9.48 17.22 14.12
N GLY A 111 8.90 17.88 13.11
CA GLY A 111 9.64 18.71 12.18
C GLY A 111 10.62 17.95 11.30
N LEU A 112 10.44 16.64 11.15
CA LEU A 112 11.30 15.78 10.34
C LEU A 112 10.62 15.38 9.03
N PRO A 113 11.38 15.11 7.96
CA PRO A 113 10.81 14.93 6.64
C PRO A 113 10.06 13.61 6.51
N TYR A 114 9.06 13.61 5.64
CA TYR A 114 8.36 12.43 5.18
C TYR A 114 8.02 12.55 3.70
N LEU A 115 7.67 11.45 3.07
CA LEU A 115 7.15 11.42 1.71
C LEU A 115 5.66 11.09 1.79
N PRO A 116 4.79 11.98 1.31
CA PRO A 116 3.36 11.70 1.29
C PRO A 116 3.05 10.45 0.47
N GLY A 117 2.22 9.56 1.01
CA GLY A 117 1.76 8.38 0.31
C GLY A 117 1.03 8.72 -1.00
N SER A 118 0.32 9.84 -1.03
CA SER A 118 -0.31 10.39 -2.24
C SER A 118 0.72 10.72 -3.33
N SER A 119 1.88 11.29 -2.97
CA SER A 119 2.95 11.58 -3.93
C SER A 119 3.59 10.31 -4.48
N LEU A 120 3.81 9.31 -3.62
CA LEU A 120 4.32 7.99 -4.04
C LEU A 120 3.33 7.30 -4.97
N LYS A 121 2.04 7.30 -4.63
CA LYS A 121 0.97 6.74 -5.44
C LYS A 121 0.83 7.46 -6.77
N GLY A 122 0.81 8.80 -6.76
CA GLY A 122 0.67 9.62 -7.96
C GLY A 122 1.82 9.38 -8.95
N MET A 123 3.06 9.34 -8.46
CA MET A 123 4.22 9.03 -9.30
C MET A 123 4.14 7.61 -9.87
N ALA A 124 3.82 6.60 -9.05
CA ALA A 124 3.70 5.22 -9.51
C ALA A 124 2.57 5.05 -10.55
N SER A 125 1.43 5.71 -10.32
CA SER A 125 0.30 5.75 -11.24
C SER A 125 0.66 6.38 -12.59
N HIS A 126 1.31 7.54 -12.56
CA HIS A 126 1.77 8.24 -13.76
C HIS A 126 2.78 7.42 -14.56
N PHE A 127 3.77 6.83 -13.87
CA PHE A 127 4.74 5.95 -14.49
C PHE A 127 4.08 4.72 -15.13
N ALA A 128 3.16 4.07 -14.42
CA ALA A 128 2.43 2.92 -14.93
C ALA A 128 1.60 3.28 -16.17
N ALA A 129 0.89 4.40 -16.13
CA ALA A 129 0.05 4.85 -17.23
C ALA A 129 0.83 5.13 -18.52
N LYS A 130 2.09 5.58 -18.40
CA LYS A 130 2.96 5.88 -19.54
C LYS A 130 3.75 4.69 -20.07
N ASN A 131 4.18 3.80 -19.18
CA ASN A 131 5.22 2.83 -19.50
C ASN A 131 4.72 1.39 -19.54
N LEU A 132 3.59 1.06 -18.90
CA LEU A 132 3.05 -0.29 -18.94
C LEU A 132 2.20 -0.50 -20.18
N ILE A 133 2.59 -1.51 -20.96
CA ILE A 133 1.94 -1.90 -22.21
C ILE A 133 1.14 -3.17 -21.97
N GLY A 134 -0.06 -3.26 -22.52
CA GLY A 134 -0.95 -4.42 -22.46
C GLY A 134 -2.39 -4.01 -22.33
N GLU A 135 -3.30 -4.82 -22.84
CA GLU A 135 -4.73 -4.52 -22.93
C GLU A 135 -5.33 -4.00 -21.61
N LYS A 136 -4.91 -4.61 -20.50
CA LYS A 136 -5.42 -4.24 -19.16
C LYS A 136 -4.71 -3.05 -18.50
N TRP A 137 -3.56 -2.62 -19.03
CA TRP A 137 -2.76 -1.52 -18.50
C TRP A 137 -2.83 -0.24 -19.32
N ASN A 138 -3.28 -0.35 -20.57
CA ASN A 138 -3.31 0.79 -21.48
C ASN A 138 -4.13 1.95 -20.93
N CYS A 139 -3.50 3.10 -20.83
CA CYS A 139 -4.11 4.36 -20.48
C CYS A 139 -4.12 5.29 -21.71
N GLN A 140 -5.17 6.07 -21.88
CA GLN A 140 -5.30 7.03 -22.97
C GLN A 140 -5.26 8.44 -22.40
N PHE A 141 -4.52 9.31 -23.09
CA PHE A 141 -4.34 10.70 -22.69
C PHE A 141 -4.86 11.64 -23.78
N LYS A 142 -5.39 12.79 -23.38
CA LYS A 142 -5.65 13.93 -24.28
C LYS A 142 -4.31 14.54 -24.73
N SER A 143 -4.38 15.42 -25.73
CA SER A 143 -3.23 16.17 -26.23
C SER A 143 -2.57 17.09 -25.18
N ASP A 144 -3.32 17.50 -24.16
CA ASP A 144 -2.87 18.31 -23.03
C ASP A 144 -2.28 17.45 -21.88
N GLY A 145 -2.28 16.12 -22.04
CA GLY A 145 -1.74 15.17 -21.06
C GLY A 145 -2.74 14.71 -20.00
N GLU A 146 -4.01 15.10 -20.09
CA GLU A 146 -5.05 14.64 -19.19
C GLU A 146 -5.41 13.16 -19.48
N LEU A 147 -5.58 12.36 -18.43
CA LEU A 147 -5.95 10.95 -18.52
C LEU A 147 -7.45 10.81 -18.86
N ILE A 148 -7.76 10.26 -20.06
CA ILE A 148 -9.15 10.07 -20.51
C ILE A 148 -9.70 8.71 -20.11
N ASN A 149 -8.88 7.67 -20.27
CA ASN A 149 -9.28 6.30 -20.02
C ASN A 149 -8.19 5.51 -19.32
N GLN A 150 -8.59 4.71 -18.36
CA GLN A 150 -7.69 3.88 -17.58
C GLN A 150 -7.87 2.41 -17.93
N GLY A 151 -6.77 1.71 -18.15
CA GLY A 151 -6.78 0.27 -18.20
C GLY A 151 -7.33 -0.35 -16.89
N GLU A 152 -7.98 -1.50 -17.01
CA GLU A 152 -8.61 -2.20 -15.88
C GLU A 152 -7.64 -2.42 -14.71
N SER A 153 -6.43 -2.93 -14.98
CA SER A 153 -5.42 -3.19 -13.95
C SER A 153 -4.89 -1.92 -13.31
N HIS A 154 -4.75 -0.84 -14.10
CA HIS A 154 -4.35 0.46 -13.57
C HIS A 154 -5.41 1.00 -12.60
N ARG A 155 -6.69 0.91 -12.97
CA ARG A 155 -7.82 1.33 -12.15
C ARG A 155 -7.96 0.50 -10.87
N ILE A 156 -7.79 -0.82 -10.95
CA ILE A 156 -7.80 -1.70 -9.77
C ILE A 156 -6.69 -1.33 -8.79
N LEU A 157 -5.48 -1.10 -9.27
CA LEU A 157 -4.33 -0.84 -8.40
C LEU A 157 -4.40 0.58 -7.80
N PHE A 158 -4.64 1.60 -8.64
CA PHE A 158 -4.53 2.99 -8.24
C PHE A 158 -5.89 3.68 -7.99
N GLY A 159 -7.02 3.07 -8.33
CA GLY A 159 -8.34 3.68 -8.27
C GLY A 159 -8.71 4.39 -9.56
N ALA A 160 -9.98 4.74 -9.68
CA ALA A 160 -10.49 5.52 -10.79
C ALA A 160 -9.95 6.95 -10.75
N HIS A 161 -9.82 7.60 -11.92
CA HIS A 161 -9.49 9.02 -11.97
C HIS A 161 -10.70 9.87 -11.54
N THR A 162 -10.46 11.14 -11.22
CA THR A 162 -11.43 12.03 -10.59
C THR A 162 -12.67 12.25 -11.45
N ASP A 163 -12.52 12.25 -12.78
CA ASP A 163 -13.59 12.51 -13.75
C ASP A 163 -14.24 11.21 -14.29
N ALA A 164 -13.93 10.06 -13.66
CA ALA A 164 -14.59 8.82 -14.00
C ALA A 164 -16.10 8.92 -13.70
N PRO A 165 -16.96 8.31 -14.51
CA PRO A 165 -18.39 8.23 -14.21
C PRO A 165 -18.64 7.65 -12.81
N ASP A 166 -19.71 8.08 -12.14
CA ASP A 166 -20.01 7.68 -10.76
C ASP A 166 -20.06 6.15 -10.56
N ASP A 167 -20.53 5.42 -11.57
CA ASP A 167 -20.59 3.96 -11.56
C ASP A 167 -19.23 3.27 -11.81
N GLU A 168 -18.21 4.05 -12.18
CA GLU A 168 -16.84 3.58 -12.36
C GLU A 168 -15.88 4.04 -11.25
N GLN A 169 -16.34 4.93 -10.37
CA GLN A 169 -15.51 5.41 -9.27
C GLN A 169 -15.19 4.26 -8.29
N MET A 170 -13.91 4.07 -8.04
CA MET A 170 -13.44 3.07 -7.08
C MET A 170 -12.11 3.49 -6.46
N ALA A 171 -11.91 3.10 -5.22
CA ALA A 171 -10.61 3.23 -4.58
C ALA A 171 -9.64 2.16 -5.10
N GLY A 172 -8.37 2.50 -5.18
CA GLY A 172 -7.34 1.51 -5.51
C GLY A 172 -7.19 0.46 -4.41
N CYS A 173 -6.87 -0.77 -4.81
CA CYS A 173 -6.72 -1.89 -3.87
C CYS A 173 -5.40 -1.86 -3.06
N VAL A 174 -4.45 -0.99 -3.41
CA VAL A 174 -3.18 -0.84 -2.70
C VAL A 174 -3.12 0.50 -1.98
N VAL A 175 -2.84 0.44 -0.68
CA VAL A 175 -2.60 1.60 0.17
C VAL A 175 -1.12 1.96 0.13
N PHE A 176 -0.81 3.17 -0.32
CA PHE A 176 0.51 3.77 -0.26
C PHE A 176 0.59 4.61 1.02
N HIS A 177 1.35 4.15 1.99
CA HIS A 177 1.49 4.86 3.26
C HIS A 177 2.50 6.00 3.16
N ASP A 178 2.34 7.03 3.99
CA ASP A 178 3.36 8.05 4.17
C ASP A 178 4.67 7.40 4.59
N ALA A 179 5.72 7.68 3.83
CA ALA A 179 7.04 7.13 4.09
C ALA A 179 7.82 8.05 5.04
N TRP A 180 8.16 7.53 6.20
CA TRP A 180 8.88 8.26 7.23
C TRP A 180 10.39 8.11 7.04
N TRP A 181 11.09 9.19 7.27
CA TRP A 181 12.55 9.16 7.30
C TRP A 181 13.06 8.20 8.39
N ILE A 182 14.04 7.36 8.05
CA ILE A 182 14.63 6.40 9.00
C ILE A 182 15.64 7.14 9.86
N PRO A 183 15.51 7.12 11.20
CA PRO A 183 16.39 7.85 12.11
C PRO A 183 17.88 7.49 11.90
N SER A 184 18.69 8.50 11.68
CA SER A 184 20.16 8.36 11.56
C SER A 184 20.89 9.30 12.54
N SER A 185 22.22 9.28 12.51
CA SER A 185 23.02 10.19 13.35
C SER A 185 23.06 11.62 12.81
N ASN A 186 22.92 11.77 11.50
CA ASN A 186 23.02 13.05 10.83
C ASN A 186 21.66 13.70 10.63
N SER A 187 21.64 15.02 10.51
CA SER A 187 20.43 15.74 10.07
C SER A 187 19.99 15.24 8.70
N PRO A 188 18.67 15.07 8.49
CA PRO A 188 18.14 14.77 7.15
C PRO A 188 18.18 15.97 6.21
N TYR A 189 18.37 17.17 6.73
CA TYR A 189 18.26 18.41 6.00
C TYR A 189 19.60 18.85 5.40
N ARG A 190 19.53 19.48 4.22
CA ARG A 190 20.64 20.12 3.55
C ARG A 190 20.16 21.42 2.91
N LEU A 191 21.02 22.44 2.95
CA LEU A 191 20.81 23.66 2.19
C LEU A 191 21.17 23.41 0.72
N ASP A 192 20.38 23.96 -0.18
CA ASP A 192 20.70 24.10 -1.58
C ASP A 192 20.28 25.47 -2.13
N ILE A 193 20.76 25.83 -3.29
CA ILE A 193 20.53 27.13 -3.89
C ILE A 193 20.01 26.90 -5.32
N MET A 194 18.94 27.56 -5.68
CA MET A 194 18.50 27.69 -7.05
C MET A 194 18.71 29.14 -7.49
N THR A 195 19.11 29.31 -8.73
CA THR A 195 19.42 30.59 -9.29
C THR A 195 18.54 30.82 -10.52
N PRO A 196 17.31 31.36 -10.35
CA PRO A 196 16.50 31.73 -11.49
C PRO A 196 17.20 32.75 -12.35
N HIS A 197 17.30 32.45 -13.62
CA HIS A 197 17.78 33.38 -14.62
C HIS A 197 16.59 33.92 -15.41
N HIS A 198 16.70 35.16 -15.92
CA HIS A 198 15.72 35.75 -16.83
C HIS A 198 14.31 35.82 -16.26
N GLY A 199 14.18 36.30 -15.00
CA GLY A 199 12.90 36.36 -14.29
C GLY A 199 11.79 37.08 -15.06
N ASN A 200 12.12 38.28 -15.62
CA ASN A 200 11.17 39.08 -16.38
C ASN A 200 10.71 38.39 -17.67
N TYR A 201 11.59 37.68 -18.35
CA TYR A 201 11.25 36.90 -19.53
C TYR A 201 10.37 35.73 -19.19
N ASN A 202 10.72 34.97 -18.17
CA ASN A 202 10.00 33.73 -17.79
C ASN A 202 8.62 34.01 -17.17
N LEU A 203 8.48 35.11 -16.42
CA LEU A 203 7.23 35.47 -15.76
C LEU A 203 6.30 36.31 -16.59
N GLU A 204 6.84 37.25 -17.33
CA GLU A 204 6.07 38.29 -18.03
C GLU A 204 6.22 38.25 -19.55
N GLY A 205 7.19 37.54 -20.09
CA GLY A 205 7.48 37.50 -21.53
C GLY A 205 7.95 38.84 -22.12
N LYS A 206 8.34 39.81 -21.29
CA LYS A 206 8.53 41.21 -21.71
C LYS A 206 9.94 41.54 -22.12
N GLU A 207 10.93 40.90 -21.58
CA GLU A 207 12.34 41.21 -21.83
C GLU A 207 13.06 40.01 -22.40
N TRP A 208 13.87 40.19 -23.44
CA TRP A 208 14.68 39.10 -23.98
C TRP A 208 15.77 38.70 -23.00
N PRO A 209 16.06 37.38 -22.85
CA PRO A 209 17.17 36.91 -22.00
C PRO A 209 18.47 37.62 -22.38
N ALA A 210 19.18 38.11 -21.39
CA ALA A 210 20.43 38.86 -21.58
C ALA A 210 21.51 38.49 -20.57
N ASP A 211 22.76 38.41 -21.03
CA ASP A 211 23.90 37.98 -20.20
C ASP A 211 24.23 38.93 -19.05
N TRP A 212 23.73 40.18 -19.10
CA TRP A 212 23.94 41.16 -18.02
C TRP A 212 22.91 41.04 -16.87
N GLU A 213 21.91 40.20 -17.00
CA GLU A 213 20.96 39.96 -15.90
C GLU A 213 21.68 39.33 -14.72
N GLN A 214 21.45 39.86 -13.53
CA GLN A 214 22.02 39.30 -12.32
C GLN A 214 21.12 38.18 -11.78
N PRO A 215 21.61 36.93 -11.72
CA PRO A 215 20.84 35.84 -11.15
C PRO A 215 20.66 36.03 -9.64
N VAL A 216 19.44 35.85 -9.14
CA VAL A 216 19.11 35.92 -7.70
C VAL A 216 19.21 34.56 -7.08
N PRO A 217 20.16 34.28 -6.18
CA PRO A 217 20.26 33.00 -5.50
C PRO A 217 19.14 32.84 -4.49
N VAL A 218 18.28 31.82 -4.67
CA VAL A 218 17.18 31.46 -3.75
C VAL A 218 17.58 30.22 -2.97
N PRO A 219 17.86 30.34 -1.67
CA PRO A 219 18.16 29.20 -0.82
C PRO A 219 16.90 28.40 -0.53
N PHE A 220 17.00 27.07 -0.56
CA PHE A 220 15.90 26.17 -0.23
C PHE A 220 16.37 24.91 0.52
N LEU A 221 15.43 24.30 1.24
CA LEU A 221 15.71 23.13 2.04
C LEU A 221 15.53 21.86 1.21
N THR A 222 16.54 20.99 1.26
CA THR A 222 16.52 19.67 0.65
C THR A 222 16.65 18.58 1.70
N VAL A 223 16.33 17.35 1.33
CA VAL A 223 16.36 16.21 2.22
C VAL A 223 17.28 15.12 1.69
N VAL A 224 17.94 14.43 2.59
CA VAL A 224 18.79 13.28 2.31
C VAL A 224 18.47 12.12 3.25
N GLY A 225 18.83 10.92 2.85
CA GLY A 225 18.76 9.73 3.72
C GLY A 225 17.86 8.64 3.18
N THR A 226 17.42 7.79 4.08
CA THR A 226 16.62 6.60 3.78
C THR A 226 15.22 6.76 4.36
N PHE A 227 14.22 6.31 3.63
CA PHE A 227 12.82 6.37 4.04
C PHE A 227 12.22 4.97 4.13
N LEU A 228 11.33 4.77 5.10
CA LEU A 228 10.55 3.57 5.22
C LEU A 228 9.29 3.71 4.35
N VAL A 229 9.30 3.07 3.21
CA VAL A 229 8.14 2.95 2.32
C VAL A 229 7.33 1.71 2.70
N ALA A 230 6.03 1.85 2.81
CA ALA A 230 5.11 0.77 3.12
C ALA A 230 3.95 0.75 2.12
N LEU A 231 3.64 -0.44 1.62
CA LEU A 231 2.54 -0.70 0.71
C LEU A 231 1.68 -1.83 1.29
N SER A 232 0.36 -1.65 1.33
CA SER A 232 -0.55 -2.63 1.92
C SER A 232 -1.72 -2.94 0.99
N GLY A 233 -2.14 -4.20 0.96
CA GLY A 233 -3.26 -4.65 0.13
C GLY A 233 -3.16 -6.12 -0.23
N PRO A 234 -3.86 -6.59 -1.27
CA PRO A 234 -3.75 -7.96 -1.75
C PRO A 234 -2.31 -8.27 -2.19
N PRO A 235 -1.72 -9.42 -1.77
CA PRO A 235 -0.29 -9.69 -1.92
C PRO A 235 0.27 -9.52 -3.34
N ALA A 236 -0.45 -10.01 -4.35
CA ALA A 236 -0.05 -9.91 -5.75
C ALA A 236 0.01 -8.44 -6.22
N TRP A 237 -1.01 -7.65 -5.87
CA TRP A 237 -1.10 -6.24 -6.25
C TRP A 237 -0.07 -5.38 -5.52
N VAL A 238 0.21 -5.67 -4.24
CA VAL A 238 1.26 -4.98 -3.49
C VAL A 238 2.64 -5.26 -4.08
N ALA A 239 2.91 -6.49 -4.52
CA ALA A 239 4.16 -6.84 -5.17
C ALA A 239 4.34 -6.10 -6.52
N GLU A 240 3.29 -6.00 -7.33
CA GLU A 240 3.33 -5.23 -8.58
C GLU A 240 3.45 -3.72 -8.31
N ALA A 241 2.71 -3.17 -7.36
CA ALA A 241 2.84 -1.78 -6.95
C ALA A 241 4.27 -1.43 -6.52
N ALA A 242 4.92 -2.33 -5.78
CA ALA A 242 6.31 -2.16 -5.35
C ALA A 242 7.30 -2.14 -6.52
N LYS A 243 7.11 -3.01 -7.52
CA LYS A 243 7.94 -3.01 -8.73
C LYS A 243 7.76 -1.72 -9.52
N ILE A 244 6.50 -1.31 -9.76
CA ILE A 244 6.17 -0.07 -10.47
C ILE A 244 6.80 1.13 -9.75
N LEU A 245 6.60 1.25 -8.44
CA LEU A 245 7.14 2.35 -7.64
C LEU A 245 8.67 2.38 -7.68
N LYS A 246 9.32 1.22 -7.59
CA LYS A 246 10.78 1.11 -7.70
C LYS A 246 11.27 1.64 -9.05
N PHE A 247 10.70 1.19 -10.17
CA PHE A 247 11.08 1.65 -11.50
C PHE A 247 10.80 3.13 -11.69
N ALA A 248 9.67 3.65 -11.19
CA ALA A 248 9.35 5.07 -11.23
C ALA A 248 10.40 5.91 -10.49
N LEU A 249 10.83 5.49 -9.31
CA LEU A 249 11.87 6.16 -8.54
C LEU A 249 13.25 6.11 -9.22
N GLU A 250 13.56 5.03 -9.90
CA GLU A 250 14.82 4.87 -10.63
C GLU A 250 14.88 5.75 -11.89
N GLN A 251 13.78 5.82 -12.64
CA GLN A 251 13.76 6.46 -13.96
C GLN A 251 13.30 7.92 -13.92
N GLU A 252 12.26 8.22 -13.19
CA GLU A 252 11.67 9.56 -13.14
C GLU A 252 12.07 10.34 -11.88
N GLY A 253 12.14 9.68 -10.73
CA GLY A 253 12.39 10.29 -9.43
C GLY A 253 11.14 10.92 -8.80
N LEU A 254 11.20 11.19 -7.50
CA LEU A 254 10.11 11.76 -6.69
C LEU A 254 10.34 13.22 -6.35
N GLY A 255 9.28 14.01 -6.41
CA GLY A 255 9.25 15.40 -5.96
C GLY A 255 9.65 16.40 -7.03
N ALA A 256 10.20 17.55 -6.62
CA ALA A 256 10.60 18.62 -7.52
C ALA A 256 12.04 18.43 -8.04
N LYS A 257 12.32 19.06 -9.18
CA LYS A 257 13.65 19.12 -9.78
C LYS A 257 14.24 17.76 -10.19
N THR A 258 13.41 16.78 -10.54
CA THR A 258 13.84 15.43 -10.93
C THR A 258 14.65 15.43 -12.23
N GLN A 259 14.44 16.40 -13.12
CA GLN A 259 15.20 16.56 -14.37
C GLN A 259 16.69 16.89 -14.13
N VAL A 260 17.02 17.52 -13.01
CA VAL A 260 18.40 17.80 -12.62
C VAL A 260 18.94 16.79 -11.59
N GLY A 261 18.25 15.66 -11.43
CA GLY A 261 18.74 14.51 -10.67
C GLY A 261 18.26 14.40 -9.22
N TYR A 262 17.35 15.27 -8.77
CA TYR A 262 16.78 15.12 -7.43
C TYR A 262 15.79 13.95 -7.36
N GLY A 263 15.67 13.38 -6.18
CA GLY A 263 14.61 12.40 -5.85
C GLY A 263 14.70 11.05 -6.56
N ARG A 264 15.86 10.69 -7.09
CA ARG A 264 16.11 9.41 -7.75
C ARG A 264 16.77 8.41 -6.79
N ILE A 265 16.59 7.13 -7.08
CA ILE A 265 17.27 6.04 -6.38
C ILE A 265 18.20 5.29 -7.33
N SER A 266 19.28 4.73 -6.78
CA SER A 266 20.17 3.86 -7.55
C SER A 266 19.52 2.51 -7.82
N PRO A 267 19.63 1.97 -9.05
CA PRO A 267 19.23 0.60 -9.36
C PRO A 267 19.94 -0.45 -8.48
N LYS A 268 21.15 -0.12 -8.03
CA LYS A 268 21.95 -0.98 -7.14
C LYS A 268 21.91 -0.42 -5.70
N GLY A 269 21.07 -0.99 -4.84
CA GLY A 269 21.08 -0.71 -3.40
C GLY A 269 20.21 0.46 -2.93
N GLY A 270 19.54 1.20 -3.83
CA GLY A 270 18.59 2.25 -3.46
C GLY A 270 17.26 1.73 -2.93
N TRP A 271 16.92 0.48 -3.23
CA TRP A 271 15.68 -0.18 -2.82
C TRP A 271 15.98 -1.50 -2.14
N LYS A 272 15.64 -1.63 -0.86
CA LYS A 272 15.86 -2.84 -0.07
C LYS A 272 14.58 -3.25 0.63
N GLU A 273 14.14 -4.47 0.42
CA GLU A 273 13.05 -5.04 1.19
C GLU A 273 13.45 -5.17 2.65
N LYS A 274 12.59 -4.70 3.53
CA LYS A 274 12.77 -4.82 4.96
C LYS A 274 11.95 -6.01 5.45
N GLU A 275 12.64 -7.06 5.87
CA GLU A 275 11.98 -8.16 6.55
C GLU A 275 11.25 -7.65 7.79
N SER A 276 9.96 -7.93 7.88
CA SER A 276 9.20 -7.58 9.06
C SER A 276 9.71 -8.37 10.27
N ARG A 277 9.72 -7.75 11.44
CA ARG A 277 10.09 -8.47 12.68
C ARG A 277 9.16 -9.64 12.96
N ALA A 278 7.89 -9.51 12.57
CA ALA A 278 6.93 -10.59 12.66
C ALA A 278 7.36 -11.78 11.79
N ASN A 279 7.80 -11.53 10.55
CA ASN A 279 8.32 -12.57 9.67
C ASN A 279 9.60 -13.19 10.24
N GLN A 280 10.54 -12.37 10.73
CA GLN A 280 11.77 -12.87 11.38
C GLN A 280 11.45 -13.69 12.63
N GLN A 281 10.52 -13.25 13.47
CA GLN A 281 10.09 -14.00 14.64
C GLN A 281 9.35 -15.29 14.24
N VAL A 282 8.49 -15.22 13.22
CA VAL A 282 7.80 -16.38 12.66
C VAL A 282 8.82 -17.35 12.05
N GLU A 283 9.80 -16.88 11.28
CA GLU A 283 10.86 -17.74 10.74
C GLU A 283 11.74 -18.36 11.85
N MET A 284 12.15 -17.56 12.82
CA MET A 284 12.90 -18.08 13.99
C MET A 284 12.07 -19.07 14.79
N PHE A 285 10.79 -18.77 15.00
CA PHE A 285 9.87 -19.67 15.69
C PHE A 285 9.65 -20.93 14.87
N GLN A 286 9.38 -20.83 13.56
CA GLN A 286 9.23 -21.97 12.67
C GLN A 286 10.52 -22.81 12.58
N ARG A 287 11.69 -22.17 12.58
CA ARG A 287 12.97 -22.87 12.60
C ARG A 287 13.16 -23.66 13.88
N LYS A 288 12.91 -23.04 15.04
CA LYS A 288 12.96 -23.72 16.33
C LYS A 288 11.94 -24.84 16.42
N LEU A 289 10.72 -24.62 15.92
CA LEU A 289 9.67 -25.61 15.76
C LEU A 289 10.16 -26.83 14.98
N ARG A 290 10.79 -26.59 13.82
CA ARG A 290 11.32 -27.66 12.95
C ARG A 290 12.40 -28.49 13.64
N GLU A 291 13.26 -27.83 14.42
CA GLU A 291 14.30 -28.51 15.21
C GLU A 291 13.68 -29.40 16.30
N ASP A 292 12.71 -28.89 17.04
CA ASP A 292 11.98 -29.63 18.08
C ASP A 292 11.12 -30.77 17.46
N GLU A 293 10.45 -30.53 16.34
CA GLU A 293 9.70 -31.52 15.57
C GLU A 293 10.60 -32.62 15.02
N ALA A 294 11.77 -32.27 14.50
CA ALA A 294 12.73 -33.24 14.00
C ALA A 294 13.20 -34.20 15.10
N ALA A 295 13.43 -33.69 16.31
CA ALA A 295 13.79 -34.51 17.46
C ALA A 295 12.67 -35.47 17.84
N LEU A 296 11.42 -34.97 17.92
CA LEU A 296 10.24 -35.78 18.26
C LEU A 296 9.92 -36.83 17.18
N VAL A 297 10.05 -36.46 15.90
CA VAL A 297 9.86 -37.41 14.79
C VAL A 297 10.91 -38.52 14.82
N ASN A 298 12.17 -38.18 15.11
CA ASN A 298 13.24 -39.19 15.25
C ASN A 298 12.96 -40.13 16.42
N ASP A 299 12.42 -39.62 17.52
CA ASP A 299 12.05 -40.43 18.66
C ASP A 299 10.85 -41.33 18.36
N ALA A 300 9.82 -40.77 17.68
CA ALA A 300 8.67 -41.52 17.19
C ALA A 300 9.08 -42.63 16.20
N TRP A 301 10.01 -42.31 15.29
CA TRP A 301 10.56 -43.27 14.34
C TRP A 301 11.33 -44.43 15.04
N LYS A 302 12.12 -44.12 16.02
CA LYS A 302 12.83 -45.12 16.85
C LYS A 302 11.87 -45.99 17.65
N ALA A 303 10.72 -45.42 18.05
CA ALA A 303 9.67 -46.16 18.77
C ALA A 303 8.83 -47.08 17.86
N CYS A 304 8.86 -46.89 16.54
CA CYS A 304 8.21 -47.78 15.59
C CYS A 304 9.03 -49.09 15.43
N LYS A 305 8.37 -50.22 15.55
CA LYS A 305 9.01 -51.55 15.41
C LYS A 305 9.49 -51.72 13.96
N ASP A 306 10.81 -52.01 13.78
CA ASP A 306 11.45 -52.23 12.48
C ASP A 306 11.33 -51.08 11.49
N GLY A 307 11.15 -49.82 11.97
CA GLY A 307 11.00 -48.66 11.11
C GLY A 307 9.76 -48.68 10.22
N LYS A 308 8.81 -49.54 10.51
CA LYS A 308 7.52 -49.66 9.78
C LYS A 308 6.39 -49.11 10.64
N LEU A 309 5.57 -48.22 10.05
CA LEU A 309 4.35 -47.77 10.67
C LEU A 309 3.28 -48.88 10.48
N ILE A 310 2.83 -49.46 11.58
CA ILE A 310 1.73 -50.44 11.59
C ILE A 310 0.51 -49.67 12.08
N GLY A 311 -0.61 -49.71 11.33
CA GLY A 311 -1.82 -48.91 11.58
C GLY A 311 -2.40 -49.01 12.99
N ASP A 312 -2.27 -50.17 13.63
CA ASP A 312 -2.81 -50.43 14.99
C ASP A 312 -1.73 -50.29 16.07
N TYR A 313 -0.49 -49.99 15.73
CA TYR A 313 0.60 -49.88 16.70
C TYR A 313 0.56 -48.51 17.39
N LYS A 314 0.22 -48.51 18.68
CA LYS A 314 0.34 -47.36 19.57
C LYS A 314 1.62 -47.49 20.38
N PRO A 315 2.65 -46.64 20.16
CA PRO A 315 3.81 -46.63 21.05
C PRO A 315 3.38 -46.27 22.47
N GLN A 316 4.08 -46.78 23.48
CA GLN A 316 3.78 -46.50 24.88
C GLN A 316 3.79 -45.01 25.25
N LYS A 317 4.45 -44.17 24.43
CA LYS A 317 4.51 -42.71 24.55
C LYS A 317 3.64 -41.98 23.54
N PHE A 318 2.67 -42.63 22.94
CA PHE A 318 1.79 -42.04 21.91
C PHE A 318 1.11 -40.74 22.40
N GLU A 319 0.71 -40.70 23.67
CA GLU A 319 0.13 -39.50 24.29
C GLU A 319 1.10 -38.30 24.37
N GLU A 320 2.40 -38.54 24.42
CA GLU A 320 3.41 -37.48 24.39
C GLU A 320 3.56 -36.87 22.97
N TYR A 321 3.21 -37.63 21.92
CA TYR A 321 3.26 -37.18 20.53
C TYR A 321 1.94 -36.57 20.01
N LEU A 322 0.83 -36.82 20.68
CA LEU A 322 -0.48 -36.25 20.37
C LEU A 322 -0.49 -34.69 20.42
N PRO A 323 0.22 -34.01 21.36
CA PRO A 323 0.27 -32.56 21.39
C PRO A 323 1.01 -31.91 20.23
N LEU A 324 1.82 -32.63 19.45
CA LEU A 324 2.51 -32.11 18.27
C LEU A 324 1.55 -31.42 17.32
N HIS A 325 0.42 -32.02 17.08
CA HIS A 325 -0.62 -31.48 16.21
C HIS A 325 -1.27 -30.20 16.78
N GLN A 326 -1.54 -30.15 18.08
CA GLN A 326 -2.15 -28.97 18.70
C GLN A 326 -1.16 -27.81 18.84
N LYS A 327 0.11 -28.13 19.01
CA LYS A 327 1.19 -27.17 19.22
C LYS A 327 1.78 -26.66 17.89
N TYR A 328 1.65 -27.45 16.79
CA TYR A 328 2.31 -27.21 15.52
C TYR A 328 1.40 -27.50 14.31
N PRO A 329 0.38 -26.67 14.04
CA PRO A 329 -0.61 -26.96 12.99
C PRO A 329 -0.06 -26.85 11.55
N SER A 330 1.15 -26.32 11.35
CA SER A 330 1.70 -25.96 10.02
C SER A 330 2.78 -26.92 9.50
N TRP A 331 2.71 -28.19 9.83
CA TRP A 331 3.69 -29.17 9.32
C TRP A 331 3.42 -29.54 7.85
N GLU A 332 3.42 -28.55 6.99
CA GLU A 332 3.00 -28.68 5.59
C GLU A 332 4.04 -29.30 4.66
N THR A 333 5.32 -29.32 5.05
CA THR A 333 6.35 -29.74 4.12
C THR A 333 7.30 -30.78 4.71
N GLY A 334 6.91 -32.05 4.65
CA GLY A 334 7.78 -33.17 4.96
C GLY A 334 9.16 -33.11 4.24
N LYS A 335 9.35 -32.24 3.24
CA LYS A 335 10.62 -32.01 2.55
C LYS A 335 11.69 -31.37 3.44
N GLU A 336 11.35 -30.35 4.21
CA GLU A 336 12.33 -29.64 5.07
C GLU A 336 12.74 -30.48 6.28
N LEU A 337 11.81 -31.16 6.91
CA LEU A 337 12.08 -32.11 7.97
C LEU A 337 12.88 -33.34 7.50
N SER A 338 12.64 -33.81 6.27
CA SER A 338 13.41 -34.87 5.66
C SER A 338 14.91 -34.55 5.58
N GLN A 339 15.27 -33.30 5.33
CA GLN A 339 16.67 -32.84 5.30
C GLN A 339 17.30 -32.81 6.69
N GLN A 340 16.52 -32.59 7.74
CA GLN A 340 17.00 -32.49 9.12
C GLN A 340 17.03 -33.84 9.84
N THR A 341 16.14 -34.77 9.47
CA THR A 341 15.95 -36.04 10.17
C THR A 341 16.52 -37.25 9.45
N ASN A 342 16.96 -37.15 8.19
CA ASN A 342 17.30 -38.26 7.29
C ASN A 342 16.15 -39.29 7.08
N ILE A 343 14.92 -38.90 7.39
CA ILE A 343 13.72 -39.73 7.16
C ILE A 343 13.02 -39.24 5.91
N GLY A 344 12.60 -40.13 5.03
CA GLY A 344 11.91 -39.77 3.78
C GLY A 344 10.63 -38.98 4.02
N SER A 345 10.38 -37.96 3.22
CA SER A 345 9.23 -37.05 3.36
C SER A 345 7.85 -37.75 3.43
N GLU A 346 7.69 -38.85 2.69
CA GLU A 346 6.46 -39.63 2.69
C GLU A 346 6.22 -40.37 4.02
N ILE A 347 7.31 -40.85 4.64
CA ILE A 347 7.25 -41.50 5.95
C ILE A 347 6.92 -40.46 7.02
N LEU A 348 7.50 -39.25 6.92
CA LEU A 348 7.22 -38.14 7.83
C LEU A 348 5.75 -37.72 7.78
N LYS A 349 5.19 -37.61 6.58
CA LYS A 349 3.75 -37.32 6.41
C LYS A 349 2.87 -38.44 7.03
N LYS A 350 3.24 -39.67 6.85
CA LYS A 350 2.50 -40.81 7.43
C LYS A 350 2.61 -40.80 8.97
N LEU A 351 3.80 -40.58 9.53
CA LEU A 351 4.02 -40.42 10.97
C LEU A 351 3.18 -39.29 11.55
N TRP A 352 3.17 -38.14 10.91
CA TRP A 352 2.38 -36.99 11.34
C TRP A 352 0.87 -37.29 11.31
N ARG A 353 0.37 -37.86 10.22
CA ARG A 353 -1.05 -38.25 10.11
C ARG A 353 -1.42 -39.27 11.17
N TRP A 354 -0.56 -40.25 11.41
CA TRP A 354 -0.74 -41.25 12.44
C TRP A 354 -0.78 -40.65 13.85
N SER A 355 0.11 -39.70 14.16
CA SER A 355 0.09 -38.96 15.42
C SER A 355 -1.20 -38.17 15.66
N GLN A 356 -1.91 -37.82 14.60
CA GLN A 356 -3.21 -37.15 14.65
C GLN A 356 -4.41 -38.10 14.65
N GLY A 357 -4.19 -39.39 14.66
CA GLY A 357 -5.27 -40.38 14.51
C GLY A 357 -5.94 -40.36 13.13
N LYS A 358 -5.28 -39.76 12.11
CA LYS A 358 -5.81 -39.69 10.73
C LYS A 358 -5.32 -40.89 9.90
N PRO A 359 -6.03 -41.29 8.83
CA PRO A 359 -5.58 -42.33 7.91
C PRO A 359 -4.15 -42.04 7.40
N LEU A 360 -3.31 -43.07 7.27
CA LEU A 360 -1.93 -42.96 6.83
C LEU A 360 -1.77 -42.41 5.41
N GLU A 361 -2.77 -42.60 4.56
CA GLU A 361 -2.81 -42.04 3.21
C GLU A 361 -3.77 -40.85 3.15
N GLU A 362 -3.37 -39.81 2.44
CA GLU A 362 -4.30 -38.73 2.16
C GLU A 362 -5.45 -39.21 1.34
N PRO A 363 -6.71 -38.88 1.68
CA PRO A 363 -7.80 -39.11 0.76
C PRO A 363 -7.40 -38.42 -0.55
N LYS A 364 -7.49 -39.17 -1.66
CA LYS A 364 -7.21 -38.60 -2.99
C LYS A 364 -8.10 -37.37 -3.16
N VAL A 365 -7.54 -36.21 -2.96
CA VAL A 365 -8.21 -34.96 -3.26
C VAL A 365 -8.37 -34.98 -4.77
N VAL A 366 -9.57 -35.10 -5.25
CA VAL A 366 -9.89 -34.74 -6.63
C VAL A 366 -9.45 -33.30 -6.74
N GLN A 367 -8.37 -33.08 -7.50
CA GLN A 367 -7.92 -31.72 -7.84
C GLN A 367 -9.10 -31.05 -8.54
N LEU A 368 -9.84 -30.25 -7.78
CA LEU A 368 -10.67 -29.24 -8.39
C LEU A 368 -9.73 -28.39 -9.25
N PRO A 369 -10.11 -28.08 -10.49
CA PRO A 369 -9.29 -27.25 -11.36
C PRO A 369 -8.86 -26.01 -10.59
N ALA A 370 -7.58 -25.61 -10.74
CA ALA A 370 -7.00 -24.48 -10.06
C ALA A 370 -7.98 -23.31 -10.14
N PHE A 371 -8.39 -22.82 -8.99
CA PHE A 371 -9.22 -21.63 -8.87
C PHE A 371 -8.43 -20.47 -9.47
N GLN A 372 -8.68 -20.21 -10.74
CA GLN A 372 -8.37 -18.89 -11.26
C GLN A 372 -9.34 -17.96 -10.53
N PRO A 373 -8.87 -16.91 -9.86
CA PRO A 373 -9.77 -15.89 -9.40
C PRO A 373 -10.40 -15.27 -10.64
N VAL A 374 -11.51 -15.81 -11.06
CA VAL A 374 -12.48 -15.08 -11.84
C VAL A 374 -12.84 -13.96 -10.88
N VAL A 375 -12.43 -12.74 -11.18
CA VAL A 375 -13.08 -11.57 -10.62
C VAL A 375 -14.51 -11.70 -11.14
N GLU A 376 -15.36 -12.38 -10.37
CA GLU A 376 -16.77 -12.47 -10.67
C GLU A 376 -17.23 -11.03 -10.73
N ASP A 377 -17.69 -10.62 -11.90
CA ASP A 377 -18.39 -9.34 -12.04
C ASP A 377 -19.69 -9.43 -11.24
N LEU A 378 -19.55 -9.21 -9.92
CA LEU A 378 -20.67 -9.21 -8.98
C LEU A 378 -21.71 -8.11 -9.28
N LYS A 379 -21.49 -7.35 -10.37
CA LYS A 379 -22.41 -6.31 -10.85
C LYS A 379 -23.39 -6.84 -11.89
N SER A 380 -23.13 -7.98 -12.49
CA SER A 380 -24.05 -8.58 -13.48
C SER A 380 -25.20 -9.35 -12.81
N PHE A 381 -26.37 -9.30 -13.45
CA PHE A 381 -27.56 -10.05 -12.98
C PHE A 381 -27.25 -11.54 -12.83
N ALA A 382 -26.55 -12.15 -13.79
CA ALA A 382 -26.24 -13.56 -13.81
C ALA A 382 -25.33 -13.98 -12.63
N ALA A 383 -24.30 -13.18 -12.34
CA ALA A 383 -23.39 -13.43 -11.24
C ALA A 383 -24.06 -13.29 -9.87
N LEU A 384 -24.88 -12.24 -9.71
CA LEU A 384 -25.64 -12.00 -8.48
C LEU A 384 -26.72 -13.06 -8.25
N LYS A 385 -27.38 -13.54 -9.32
CA LYS A 385 -28.32 -14.66 -9.24
C LYS A 385 -27.63 -15.95 -8.80
N SER A 386 -26.44 -16.26 -9.34
CA SER A 386 -25.64 -17.39 -8.92
C SER A 386 -25.24 -17.32 -7.44
N LYS A 387 -24.88 -16.12 -6.96
CA LYS A 387 -24.57 -15.90 -5.54
C LYS A 387 -25.78 -16.06 -4.63
N ALA A 388 -26.96 -15.57 -5.02
CA ALA A 388 -28.21 -15.78 -4.27
C ALA A 388 -28.51 -17.26 -4.11
N VAL A 389 -28.34 -18.07 -5.16
CA VAL A 389 -28.49 -19.54 -5.10
C VAL A 389 -27.45 -20.15 -4.15
N SER A 390 -26.19 -19.72 -4.22
CA SER A 390 -25.14 -20.27 -3.36
C SER A 390 -25.26 -19.86 -1.89
N ALA A 391 -25.98 -18.76 -1.61
CA ALA A 391 -26.29 -18.26 -0.27
C ALA A 391 -27.59 -18.82 0.30
N ASP A 392 -28.22 -19.77 -0.40
CA ASP A 392 -29.51 -20.41 -0.01
C ASP A 392 -30.66 -19.39 0.17
N GLU A 393 -30.64 -18.30 -0.61
CA GLU A 393 -31.70 -17.29 -0.61
C GLU A 393 -32.87 -17.74 -1.47
N ASP A 394 -34.08 -17.20 -1.21
CA ASP A 394 -35.22 -17.40 -2.08
C ASP A 394 -35.03 -16.74 -3.44
N VAL A 395 -34.76 -17.56 -4.45
CA VAL A 395 -34.51 -17.14 -5.83
C VAL A 395 -35.75 -17.32 -6.74
N SER A 396 -36.91 -17.64 -6.18
CA SER A 396 -38.13 -17.88 -6.96
C SER A 396 -38.47 -16.72 -7.89
N ILE A 397 -38.32 -15.49 -7.41
CA ILE A 397 -38.55 -14.26 -8.18
C ILE A 397 -37.48 -14.05 -9.27
N LEU A 398 -36.25 -14.52 -9.07
CA LEU A 398 -35.17 -14.42 -10.06
C LEU A 398 -35.33 -15.45 -11.20
N ASN A 399 -36.12 -16.49 -10.97
CA ASN A 399 -36.46 -17.48 -12.00
C ASN A 399 -37.66 -17.05 -12.83
N ASN A 400 -38.52 -16.19 -12.27
CA ASN A 400 -39.75 -15.75 -12.91
C ASN A 400 -39.91 -14.24 -12.73
N ILE A 401 -39.02 -13.48 -13.40
CA ILE A 401 -38.95 -12.01 -13.30
C ILE A 401 -40.22 -11.39 -13.88
N PRO A 402 -40.95 -10.52 -13.13
CA PRO A 402 -42.12 -9.86 -13.65
C PRO A 402 -41.82 -9.02 -14.90
N SER A 403 -42.63 -9.15 -15.91
CA SER A 403 -42.55 -8.35 -17.13
C SER A 403 -43.20 -6.96 -16.97
N ASP A 404 -44.12 -6.82 -16.04
CA ASP A 404 -44.73 -5.55 -15.66
C ASP A 404 -43.80 -4.74 -14.76
N ALA A 405 -43.62 -3.45 -15.07
CA ALA A 405 -42.65 -2.61 -14.39
C ALA A 405 -43.03 -2.28 -12.92
N GLU A 406 -44.34 -2.20 -12.62
CA GLU A 406 -44.84 -1.88 -11.28
C GLU A 406 -44.67 -3.09 -10.34
N GLU A 407 -45.01 -4.27 -10.85
CA GLU A 407 -44.79 -5.55 -10.14
C GLU A 407 -43.31 -5.80 -9.91
N PHE A 408 -42.45 -5.51 -10.90
CA PHE A 408 -41.01 -5.63 -10.81
C PHE A 408 -40.41 -4.74 -9.71
N PHE A 409 -40.71 -3.42 -9.69
CA PHE A 409 -40.20 -2.52 -8.67
C PHE A 409 -40.78 -2.82 -7.28
N SER A 410 -42.01 -3.32 -7.18
CA SER A 410 -42.57 -3.83 -5.92
C SER A 410 -41.78 -5.05 -5.39
N ALA A 411 -41.42 -5.97 -6.28
CA ALA A 411 -40.61 -7.14 -5.94
C ALA A 411 -39.20 -6.72 -5.50
N LEU A 412 -38.56 -5.79 -6.19
CA LEU A 412 -37.25 -5.25 -5.82
C LEU A 412 -37.29 -4.62 -4.41
N ALA A 413 -38.35 -3.85 -4.09
CA ALA A 413 -38.49 -3.19 -2.80
C ALA A 413 -38.65 -4.19 -1.62
N LYS A 414 -39.24 -5.35 -1.89
CA LYS A 414 -39.54 -6.40 -0.89
C LYS A 414 -38.39 -7.43 -0.71
N SER A 415 -37.46 -7.47 -1.69
CA SER A 415 -36.35 -8.43 -1.67
C SER A 415 -35.18 -7.97 -0.80
N ASN A 416 -34.36 -8.92 -0.32
CA ASN A 416 -33.17 -8.70 0.51
C ASN A 416 -31.95 -9.43 -0.06
N GLY A 417 -30.78 -9.19 0.51
CA GLY A 417 -29.54 -9.91 0.19
C GLY A 417 -29.14 -9.87 -1.27
N PHE A 418 -28.57 -10.96 -1.77
CA PHE A 418 -28.15 -11.11 -3.17
C PHE A 418 -29.33 -11.14 -4.14
N THR A 419 -30.50 -11.60 -3.71
CA THR A 419 -31.73 -11.57 -4.50
C THR A 419 -32.12 -10.14 -4.84
N ARG A 420 -32.10 -9.21 -3.88
CA ARG A 420 -32.32 -7.79 -4.10
C ARG A 420 -31.27 -7.18 -5.03
N ARG A 421 -30.00 -7.51 -4.83
CA ARG A 421 -28.89 -7.04 -5.66
C ARG A 421 -29.02 -7.50 -7.11
N ALA A 422 -29.43 -8.76 -7.33
CA ALA A 422 -29.68 -9.28 -8.68
C ALA A 422 -30.84 -8.56 -9.37
N LEU A 423 -31.96 -8.33 -8.67
CA LEU A 423 -33.07 -7.56 -9.19
C LEU A 423 -32.68 -6.12 -9.50
N ALA A 424 -31.86 -5.47 -8.66
CA ALA A 424 -31.35 -4.13 -8.90
C ALA A 424 -30.47 -4.08 -10.16
N ALA A 425 -29.59 -5.05 -10.36
CA ALA A 425 -28.79 -5.17 -11.58
C ALA A 425 -29.67 -5.32 -12.81
N LYS A 426 -30.72 -6.16 -12.74
CA LYS A 426 -31.69 -6.34 -13.82
C LYS A 426 -32.53 -5.07 -14.09
N ALA A 427 -32.89 -4.34 -13.04
CA ALA A 427 -33.57 -3.05 -13.18
C ALA A 427 -32.73 -2.06 -14.00
N LEU A 428 -31.44 -1.97 -13.75
CA LEU A 428 -30.53 -1.08 -14.50
C LEU A 428 -30.43 -1.46 -15.99
N GLU A 429 -30.46 -2.75 -16.31
CA GLU A 429 -30.51 -3.22 -17.70
C GLU A 429 -31.83 -2.85 -18.36
N LEU A 430 -32.97 -3.12 -17.69
CA LEU A 430 -34.31 -2.86 -18.22
C LEU A 430 -34.59 -1.36 -18.41
N VAL A 431 -34.15 -0.51 -17.47
CA VAL A 431 -34.30 0.95 -17.57
C VAL A 431 -33.50 1.52 -18.77
N LYS A 432 -32.36 0.89 -19.12
CA LYS A 432 -31.59 1.30 -20.30
C LYS A 432 -32.26 0.89 -21.63
N SER A 433 -32.91 -0.26 -21.66
CA SER A 433 -33.43 -0.88 -22.89
C SER A 433 -34.94 -0.70 -23.12
N ASN A 434 -35.72 -0.36 -22.10
CA ASN A 434 -37.18 -0.28 -22.15
C ASN A 434 -37.70 1.06 -21.62
N ASN A 435 -38.36 1.82 -22.50
CA ASN A 435 -38.92 3.14 -22.20
C ASN A 435 -40.06 3.08 -21.15
N GLU A 436 -40.81 1.98 -21.08
CA GLU A 436 -41.85 1.80 -20.09
C GLU A 436 -41.27 1.70 -18.66
N PHE A 437 -40.24 0.89 -18.49
CA PHE A 437 -39.49 0.82 -17.22
C PHE A 437 -38.88 2.16 -16.82
N LYS A 438 -38.39 2.92 -17.79
CA LYS A 438 -37.82 4.26 -17.53
C LYS A 438 -38.90 5.27 -17.10
N LYS A 439 -40.13 5.17 -17.65
CA LYS A 439 -41.25 6.00 -17.26
C LYS A 439 -41.79 5.64 -15.88
N LYS A 440 -41.99 4.36 -15.59
CA LYS A 440 -42.50 3.86 -14.30
C LYS A 440 -41.49 4.08 -13.16
N LEU A 441 -40.20 4.09 -13.45
CA LEU A 441 -39.18 4.45 -12.44
C LEU A 441 -39.38 5.89 -11.93
N LYS A 442 -39.78 6.84 -12.81
CA LYS A 442 -40.10 8.22 -12.40
C LYS A 442 -41.34 8.33 -11.53
N ASP A 443 -42.28 7.41 -11.69
CA ASP A 443 -43.53 7.36 -10.94
C ASP A 443 -43.37 6.53 -9.64
N SER A 444 -42.32 5.70 -9.53
CA SER A 444 -41.98 4.94 -8.33
C SER A 444 -41.24 5.85 -7.35
N LYS A 445 -41.33 5.55 -6.06
CA LYS A 445 -40.53 6.27 -5.02
C LYS A 445 -39.04 5.91 -5.06
N MET A 446 -38.60 5.13 -6.03
CA MET A 446 -37.18 4.75 -6.24
C MET A 446 -36.58 5.59 -7.35
N ASP A 447 -35.41 6.13 -7.10
CA ASP A 447 -34.59 6.79 -8.11
C ASP A 447 -33.45 5.85 -8.61
N LEU A 448 -32.77 6.26 -9.64
CA LEU A 448 -31.63 5.50 -10.17
C LEU A 448 -30.50 5.32 -9.16
N TYR A 449 -30.35 6.29 -8.25
CA TYR A 449 -29.33 6.21 -7.20
C TYR A 449 -29.66 5.09 -6.20
N SER A 450 -30.91 5.04 -5.71
CA SER A 450 -31.40 4.00 -4.80
C SER A 450 -31.29 2.59 -5.41
N ILE A 451 -31.50 2.44 -6.73
CA ILE A 451 -31.33 1.15 -7.41
C ILE A 451 -29.85 0.76 -7.52
N ARG A 452 -28.95 1.72 -7.79
CA ARG A 452 -27.51 1.48 -7.81
C ARG A 452 -27.01 1.10 -6.42
N GLU A 453 -27.42 1.82 -5.40
CA GLU A 453 -27.11 1.50 -4.02
C GLU A 453 -27.60 0.09 -3.62
N ALA A 454 -28.84 -0.27 -4.00
CA ALA A 454 -29.40 -1.61 -3.74
C ALA A 454 -28.63 -2.74 -4.45
N ARG A 455 -27.90 -2.46 -5.54
CA ARG A 455 -27.01 -3.43 -6.18
C ARG A 455 -25.71 -3.63 -5.42
N GLU A 456 -25.24 -2.61 -4.73
CA GLU A 456 -23.90 -2.58 -4.08
C GLU A 456 -23.92 -2.94 -2.59
N VAL A 457 -25.04 -2.77 -1.92
CA VAL A 457 -25.25 -3.14 -0.50
C VAL A 457 -25.63 -4.60 -0.36
#